data_0ac0161f22952beb284efce87d6f3d26
#
_entry.id   0ac0161f22952beb284efce87d6f3d26
#
_cell.length_a   1.000
_cell.length_b   1.000
_cell.length_c   1.000
_cell.angle_alpha   90.00
_cell.angle_beta   90.00
_cell.angle_gamma   90.00
#
_symmetry.space_group_name_H-M   'P 1'
#
loop_
_entity.id
_entity.type
_entity.pdbx_description
1 polymer ?
#
loop_
_entity_poly.entity_id
_entity_poly.type
_entity_poly.pdbx_seq_one_letter_code
_entity_poly.pdbx_strand_id
1 'polypeptide(L)'
;MRYIELRPLSNANSRVEINHSHRILGHLPYDEIPKEKLVLIEPNIEVHIDMRDSLLKMREEAKKDGIYLVFLSGYRSIKLQDDIFYSLKSIRNQEAAERARVSAPPGYSEHSTGFGIDIGDATQRETDFETEFENTKAFGWLIKNAAKFHFKLSFIKNNKYIDYEPWHWRYEGSIEALKVFESSNRGLQI
;
A
#
# COMPACT_ATOMS: atom_id res chain seq x y z
N MET A 1 -35.12 39.15 -36.57
CA MET A 1 -33.96 39.13 -35.67
C MET A 1 -34.34 38.32 -34.46
N ARG A 2 -33.78 37.13 -34.31
CA ARG A 2 -33.96 36.27 -33.12
C ARG A 2 -32.76 36.46 -32.22
N TYR A 3 -32.97 36.92 -31.01
CA TYR A 3 -31.93 37.01 -29.97
C TYR A 3 -31.65 35.62 -29.46
N ILE A 4 -30.37 35.20 -29.55
CA ILE A 4 -29.86 34.00 -28.92
C ILE A 4 -29.43 34.38 -27.51
N GLU A 5 -30.18 33.93 -26.50
CA GLU A 5 -29.78 34.00 -25.09
C GLU A 5 -28.63 33.00 -24.85
N LEU A 6 -27.46 33.55 -24.56
CA LEU A 6 -26.33 32.79 -24.04
C LEU A 6 -26.59 32.50 -22.56
N ARG A 7 -26.88 31.24 -22.24
CA ARG A 7 -26.90 30.79 -20.84
C ARG A 7 -25.49 30.80 -20.28
N PRO A 8 -25.24 31.27 -19.05
CA PRO A 8 -23.94 31.19 -18.43
C PRO A 8 -23.58 29.72 -18.18
N LEU A 9 -22.36 29.34 -18.57
CA LEU A 9 -21.76 28.06 -18.23
C LEU A 9 -21.64 27.96 -16.69
N SER A 10 -22.43 27.12 -16.09
CA SER A 10 -22.27 26.75 -14.68
C SER A 10 -20.89 26.15 -14.46
N ASN A 11 -20.10 26.77 -13.58
CA ASN A 11 -18.90 26.19 -13.00
C ASN A 11 -19.29 24.93 -12.24
N ALA A 12 -19.38 23.82 -12.94
CA ALA A 12 -19.39 22.52 -12.31
C ALA A 12 -17.94 22.16 -12.00
N ASN A 13 -17.55 22.35 -10.74
CA ASN A 13 -16.47 21.56 -10.13
C ASN A 13 -16.91 20.09 -10.20
N SER A 14 -16.78 19.49 -11.35
CA SER A 14 -16.87 18.04 -11.48
C SER A 14 -15.59 17.47 -10.84
N ARG A 15 -15.66 17.17 -9.53
CA ARG A 15 -14.82 16.12 -8.97
C ARG A 15 -15.06 14.91 -9.88
N VAL A 16 -14.04 14.50 -10.62
CA VAL A 16 -14.06 13.24 -11.32
C VAL A 16 -14.20 12.20 -10.22
N GLU A 17 -15.40 11.62 -10.07
CA GLU A 17 -15.58 10.43 -9.25
C GLU A 17 -14.76 9.35 -9.95
N ILE A 18 -13.59 9.06 -9.41
CA ILE A 18 -12.76 7.93 -9.86
C ILE A 18 -13.61 6.69 -9.58
N ASN A 19 -14.05 6.04 -10.64
CA ASN A 19 -14.83 4.82 -10.55
C ASN A 19 -13.88 3.71 -10.07
N HIS A 20 -13.83 3.49 -8.75
CA HIS A 20 -12.95 2.54 -8.06
C HIS A 20 -13.16 1.07 -8.46
N SER A 21 -13.99 0.78 -9.45
CA SER A 21 -14.29 -0.58 -9.90
C SER A 21 -13.29 -1.14 -10.93
N HIS A 22 -12.39 -0.33 -11.48
CA HIS A 22 -11.51 -0.77 -12.56
C HIS A 22 -10.13 -1.19 -12.03
N ARG A 23 -9.92 -2.50 -11.94
CA ARG A 23 -8.59 -3.08 -11.68
C ARG A 23 -7.71 -2.93 -12.92
N ILE A 24 -6.44 -2.55 -12.71
CA ILE A 24 -5.41 -2.62 -13.75
C ILE A 24 -4.39 -3.67 -13.33
N LEU A 25 -4.25 -4.72 -14.14
CA LEU A 25 -3.27 -5.79 -13.90
C LEU A 25 -3.36 -6.36 -12.45
N GLY A 26 -4.58 -6.49 -11.93
CA GLY A 26 -4.85 -6.98 -10.59
C GLY A 26 -4.90 -5.93 -9.48
N HIS A 27 -4.31 -4.77 -9.69
CA HIS A 27 -4.28 -3.69 -8.71
C HIS A 27 -5.55 -2.84 -8.73
N LEU A 28 -5.95 -2.34 -7.55
CA LEU A 28 -7.01 -1.36 -7.39
C LEU A 28 -6.45 0.06 -7.36
N PRO A 29 -7.18 1.07 -7.84
CA PRO A 29 -6.77 2.46 -7.73
C PRO A 29 -6.89 2.94 -6.29
N TYR A 30 -5.93 3.78 -5.88
CA TYR A 30 -5.90 4.45 -4.59
C TYR A 30 -5.56 5.92 -4.77
N ASP A 31 -6.30 6.78 -4.05
CA ASP A 31 -5.98 8.19 -3.95
C ASP A 31 -4.71 8.38 -3.10
N GLU A 32 -3.92 9.39 -3.45
CA GLU A 32 -2.78 9.80 -2.64
C GLU A 32 -3.27 10.54 -1.40
N ILE A 33 -2.77 10.09 -0.24
CA ILE A 33 -3.12 10.69 1.04
C ILE A 33 -2.57 12.14 1.15
N PRO A 34 -3.35 13.11 1.70
CA PRO A 34 -2.84 14.43 2.01
C PRO A 34 -1.68 14.39 3.01
N LYS A 35 -0.64 15.21 2.76
CA LYS A 35 0.59 15.22 3.57
C LYS A 35 0.37 15.51 5.05
N GLU A 36 -0.65 16.30 5.38
CA GLU A 36 -1.02 16.62 6.76
C GLU A 36 -1.52 15.44 7.58
N LYS A 37 -1.84 14.33 6.93
CA LYS A 37 -2.19 13.07 7.58
C LYS A 37 -1.02 12.11 7.75
N LEU A 38 0.16 12.49 7.25
CA LEU A 38 1.37 11.69 7.39
C LEU A 38 2.15 12.08 8.63
N VAL A 39 2.79 11.09 9.23
CA VAL A 39 3.70 11.28 10.37
C VAL A 39 4.96 10.45 10.15
N LEU A 40 6.10 11.08 10.42
CA LEU A 40 7.40 10.41 10.40
C LEU A 40 7.53 9.48 11.61
N ILE A 41 7.85 8.22 11.41
CA ILE A 41 8.06 7.22 12.46
C ILE A 41 9.53 6.81 12.59
N GLU A 42 10.28 6.91 11.50
CA GLU A 42 11.73 6.68 11.41
C GLU A 42 12.32 7.58 10.31
N PRO A 43 13.65 7.78 10.23
CA PRO A 43 14.24 8.51 9.12
C PRO A 43 13.75 7.96 7.77
N ASN A 44 13.13 8.83 6.97
CA ASN A 44 12.56 8.54 5.64
C ASN A 44 11.37 7.56 5.61
N ILE A 45 10.75 7.24 6.74
CA ILE A 45 9.56 6.39 6.80
C ILE A 45 8.40 7.18 7.41
N GLU A 46 7.47 7.58 6.55
CA GLU A 46 6.21 8.21 6.91
C GLU A 46 5.07 7.23 6.78
N VAL A 47 4.06 7.36 7.63
CA VAL A 47 2.84 6.55 7.62
C VAL A 47 1.64 7.41 7.94
N HIS A 48 0.43 6.91 7.65
CA HIS A 48 -0.80 7.59 8.09
C HIS A 48 -0.85 7.68 9.63
N ILE A 49 -1.26 8.84 10.15
CA ILE A 49 -1.30 9.10 11.60
C ILE A 49 -2.13 8.07 12.37
N ASP A 50 -3.22 7.58 11.78
CA ASP A 50 -4.11 6.58 12.41
C ASP A 50 -3.43 5.23 12.66
N MET A 51 -2.43 4.87 11.82
CA MET A 51 -1.78 3.56 11.99
C MET A 51 -0.55 3.60 12.89
N ARG A 52 0.02 4.79 13.13
CA ARG A 52 1.28 4.98 13.85
C ARG A 52 1.34 4.19 15.17
N ASP A 53 0.36 4.42 16.03
CA ASP A 53 0.39 3.86 17.39
C ASP A 53 0.23 2.33 17.39
N SER A 54 -0.62 1.80 16.50
CA SER A 54 -0.77 0.35 16.31
C SER A 54 0.51 -0.29 15.77
N LEU A 55 1.18 0.36 14.82
CA LEU A 55 2.42 -0.12 14.22
C LEU A 55 3.57 -0.15 15.25
N LEU A 56 3.76 0.93 16.00
CA LEU A 56 4.79 1.02 17.03
C LEU A 56 4.53 0.02 18.16
N LYS A 57 3.27 -0.13 18.59
CA LYS A 57 2.87 -1.12 19.59
C LYS A 57 3.12 -2.55 19.12
N MET A 58 2.83 -2.86 17.87
CA MET A 58 3.11 -4.16 17.26
C MET A 58 4.59 -4.49 17.34
N ARG A 59 5.47 -3.54 16.99
CA ARG A 59 6.94 -3.72 17.08
C ARG A 59 7.41 -3.94 18.51
N GLU A 60 6.90 -3.19 19.46
CA GLU A 60 7.26 -3.36 20.89
C GLU A 60 6.80 -4.71 21.46
N GLU A 61 5.61 -5.19 21.08
CA GLU A 61 5.15 -6.52 21.49
C GLU A 61 6.01 -7.63 20.86
N ALA A 62 6.37 -7.50 19.57
CA ALA A 62 7.28 -8.44 18.92
C ALA A 62 8.65 -8.50 19.64
N LYS A 63 9.18 -7.35 20.04
CA LYS A 63 10.44 -7.25 20.77
C LYS A 63 10.41 -7.97 22.12
N LYS A 64 9.28 -7.97 22.83
CA LYS A 64 9.11 -8.74 24.09
C LYS A 64 9.23 -10.24 23.86
N ASP A 65 8.82 -10.71 22.69
CA ASP A 65 8.94 -12.10 22.26
C ASP A 65 10.32 -12.43 21.64
N GLY A 66 11.27 -11.49 21.68
CA GLY A 66 12.62 -11.63 21.10
C GLY A 66 12.64 -11.50 19.57
N ILE A 67 11.60 -10.91 18.97
CA ILE A 67 11.49 -10.66 17.53
C ILE A 67 11.74 -9.18 17.25
N TYR A 68 12.67 -8.89 16.35
CA TYR A 68 13.11 -7.53 16.04
C TYR A 68 12.64 -7.11 14.65
N LEU A 69 11.46 -6.49 14.59
CA LEU A 69 10.88 -5.97 13.35
C LEU A 69 11.58 -4.68 12.94
N VAL A 70 11.86 -4.53 11.65
CA VAL A 70 12.31 -3.28 11.03
C VAL A 70 11.28 -2.83 9.98
N PHE A 71 11.11 -1.51 9.85
CA PHE A 71 10.29 -0.94 8.80
C PHE A 71 11.18 -0.63 7.60
N LEU A 72 10.78 -1.09 6.42
CA LEU A 72 11.57 -1.00 5.19
C LEU A 72 11.07 0.14 4.30
N SER A 73 9.76 0.32 4.19
CA SER A 73 9.12 1.33 3.36
C SER A 73 7.73 1.63 3.92
N GLY A 74 7.37 2.91 4.00
CA GLY A 74 6.04 3.40 4.39
C GLY A 74 5.34 4.10 3.23
N TYR A 75 4.83 5.33 3.48
CA TYR A 75 4.21 6.14 2.45
C TYR A 75 5.13 6.37 1.24
N ARG A 76 4.51 6.29 0.07
CA ARG A 76 5.18 6.54 -1.22
C ARG A 76 4.22 7.33 -2.12
N SER A 77 4.63 8.54 -2.53
CA SER A 77 3.80 9.36 -3.41
C SER A 77 3.54 8.66 -4.75
N ILE A 78 2.42 9.01 -5.40
CA ILE A 78 2.13 8.53 -6.76
C ILE A 78 3.27 8.90 -7.71
N LYS A 79 3.85 10.10 -7.56
CA LYS A 79 4.99 10.53 -8.37
C LYS A 79 6.22 9.65 -8.15
N LEU A 80 6.57 9.35 -6.91
CA LEU A 80 7.71 8.47 -6.61
C LEU A 80 7.45 7.05 -7.14
N GLN A 81 6.22 6.56 -7.03
CA GLN A 81 5.82 5.27 -7.58
C GLN A 81 5.94 5.24 -9.12
N ASP A 82 5.63 6.36 -9.79
CA ASP A 82 5.81 6.51 -11.24
C ASP A 82 7.30 6.38 -11.62
N ASP A 83 8.15 7.13 -10.93
CA ASP A 83 9.60 7.09 -11.14
C ASP A 83 10.16 5.66 -10.93
N ILE A 84 9.76 4.98 -9.86
CA ILE A 84 10.18 3.60 -9.55
C ILE A 84 9.67 2.61 -10.60
N PHE A 85 8.38 2.68 -10.96
CA PHE A 85 7.77 1.73 -11.89
C PHE A 85 8.42 1.78 -13.26
N TYR A 86 8.52 2.98 -13.86
CA TYR A 86 9.04 3.14 -15.21
C TYR A 86 10.56 3.05 -15.30
N SER A 87 11.29 3.52 -14.29
CA SER A 87 12.75 3.39 -14.27
C SER A 87 13.18 1.93 -14.18
N LEU A 88 12.60 1.14 -13.28
CA LEU A 88 12.93 -0.28 -13.14
C LEU A 88 12.41 -1.11 -14.32
N LYS A 89 11.22 -0.77 -14.88
CA LYS A 89 10.72 -1.37 -16.11
C LYS A 89 11.73 -1.21 -17.25
N SER A 90 12.26 0.00 -17.42
CA SER A 90 13.26 0.30 -18.45
C SER A 90 14.58 -0.42 -18.22
N ILE A 91 15.14 -0.34 -17.02
CA ILE A 91 16.41 -0.98 -16.65
C ILE A 91 16.36 -2.49 -16.85
N ARG A 92 15.23 -3.13 -16.50
CA ARG A 92 15.05 -4.58 -16.58
C ARG A 92 14.48 -5.05 -17.92
N ASN A 93 14.23 -4.13 -18.87
CA ASN A 93 13.61 -4.40 -20.17
C ASN A 93 12.31 -5.21 -20.04
N GLN A 94 11.47 -4.86 -19.07
CA GLN A 94 10.21 -5.56 -18.76
C GLN A 94 9.03 -4.95 -19.51
N GLU A 95 8.03 -5.79 -19.84
CA GLU A 95 6.71 -5.29 -20.22
C GLU A 95 5.96 -4.71 -19.00
N ALA A 96 5.02 -3.78 -19.24
CA ALA A 96 4.26 -3.16 -18.15
C ALA A 96 3.47 -4.18 -17.31
N ALA A 97 2.92 -5.21 -17.95
CA ALA A 97 2.20 -6.29 -17.28
C ALA A 97 3.11 -7.15 -16.40
N GLU A 98 4.33 -7.44 -16.87
CA GLU A 98 5.34 -8.17 -16.12
C GLU A 98 5.80 -7.35 -14.91
N ARG A 99 6.09 -6.06 -15.11
CA ARG A 99 6.48 -5.16 -14.02
C ARG A 99 5.38 -5.03 -12.96
N ALA A 100 4.11 -4.98 -13.38
CA ALA A 100 2.97 -4.85 -12.47
C ALA A 100 2.76 -6.06 -11.56
N ARG A 101 3.36 -7.20 -11.85
CA ARG A 101 3.32 -8.36 -10.94
C ARG A 101 4.06 -8.11 -9.62
N VAL A 102 5.15 -7.35 -9.68
CA VAL A 102 6.07 -7.10 -8.55
C VAL A 102 6.12 -5.63 -8.11
N SER A 103 5.33 -4.77 -8.72
CA SER A 103 5.26 -3.34 -8.34
C SER A 103 3.99 -2.74 -8.91
N ALA A 104 3.17 -2.16 -8.06
CA ALA A 104 1.94 -1.50 -8.49
C ALA A 104 2.21 -0.36 -9.48
N PRO A 105 1.39 -0.19 -10.54
CA PRO A 105 1.42 1.02 -11.35
C PRO A 105 1.16 2.29 -10.52
N PRO A 106 1.59 3.48 -11.01
CA PRO A 106 1.30 4.76 -10.33
C PRO A 106 -0.20 4.95 -10.10
N GLY A 107 -0.59 5.35 -8.89
CA GLY A 107 -2.00 5.49 -8.48
C GLY A 107 -2.68 4.17 -8.09
N TYR A 108 -1.94 3.05 -8.06
CA TYR A 108 -2.46 1.72 -7.71
C TYR A 108 -1.68 1.07 -6.55
N SER A 109 -0.80 1.80 -5.89
CA SER A 109 -0.02 1.30 -4.76
C SER A 109 -0.72 1.59 -3.44
N GLU A 110 -0.81 0.58 -2.56
CA GLU A 110 -1.30 0.76 -1.19
C GLU A 110 -0.42 1.73 -0.38
N HIS A 111 0.86 1.89 -0.73
CA HIS A 111 1.77 2.85 -0.09
C HIS A 111 1.32 4.31 -0.27
N SER A 112 0.63 4.67 -1.36
CA SER A 112 0.17 6.04 -1.57
C SER A 112 -0.96 6.45 -0.61
N THR A 113 -1.61 5.49 0.04
CA THR A 113 -2.63 5.73 1.07
C THR A 113 -2.04 6.05 2.44
N GLY A 114 -0.74 5.83 2.65
CA GLY A 114 -0.08 5.89 3.95
C GLY A 114 -0.43 4.73 4.90
N PHE A 115 -1.29 3.79 4.49
CA PHE A 115 -1.69 2.62 5.28
C PHE A 115 -0.94 1.34 4.90
N GLY A 116 -0.12 1.36 3.84
CA GLY A 116 0.80 0.28 3.48
C GLY A 116 2.15 0.42 4.17
N ILE A 117 2.73 -0.69 4.61
CA ILE A 117 4.03 -0.77 5.28
C ILE A 117 4.76 -2.04 4.87
N ASP A 118 6.03 -1.91 4.53
CA ASP A 118 6.92 -3.05 4.31
C ASP A 118 7.72 -3.31 5.59
N ILE A 119 7.73 -4.57 6.04
CA ILE A 119 8.33 -5.01 7.30
C ILE A 119 9.35 -6.11 7.02
N GLY A 120 10.51 -6.01 7.67
CA GLY A 120 11.60 -6.99 7.62
C GLY A 120 11.99 -7.52 9.00
N ASP A 121 13.00 -8.39 9.01
CA ASP A 121 13.65 -8.94 10.21
C ASP A 121 15.00 -8.26 10.42
N ALA A 122 15.19 -7.60 11.56
CA ALA A 122 16.45 -6.93 11.88
C ALA A 122 17.65 -7.89 11.93
N THR A 123 17.41 -9.19 12.14
CA THR A 123 18.44 -10.23 12.27
C THR A 123 18.75 -10.96 10.97
N GLN A 124 17.95 -10.74 9.90
CA GLN A 124 18.05 -11.42 8.61
C GLN A 124 17.79 -10.43 7.45
N ARG A 125 18.56 -9.34 7.41
CA ARG A 125 18.38 -8.23 6.44
C ARG A 125 18.58 -8.65 4.98
N GLU A 126 19.23 -9.78 4.72
CA GLU A 126 19.34 -10.41 3.40
C GLU A 126 17.99 -10.87 2.82
N THR A 127 16.98 -10.97 3.67
CA THR A 127 15.61 -11.34 3.26
C THR A 127 14.71 -10.13 2.98
N ASP A 128 15.22 -8.90 3.12
CA ASP A 128 14.48 -7.67 2.85
C ASP A 128 13.99 -7.65 1.39
N PHE A 129 12.68 -7.49 1.18
CA PHE A 129 12.02 -7.51 -0.13
C PHE A 129 12.17 -8.83 -0.92
N GLU A 130 12.48 -9.92 -0.24
CA GLU A 130 12.61 -11.25 -0.83
C GLU A 130 11.55 -12.21 -0.28
N THR A 131 11.14 -13.19 -1.07
CA THR A 131 10.15 -14.19 -0.64
C THR A 131 10.64 -15.03 0.53
N GLU A 132 11.96 -15.15 0.69
CA GLU A 132 12.64 -15.84 1.78
C GLU A 132 12.34 -15.23 3.16
N PHE A 133 11.86 -13.99 3.23
CA PHE A 133 11.36 -13.40 4.48
C PHE A 133 10.29 -14.27 5.15
N GLU A 134 9.51 -15.03 4.37
CA GLU A 134 8.51 -15.95 4.91
C GLU A 134 9.10 -17.05 5.83
N ASN A 135 10.40 -17.35 5.71
CA ASN A 135 11.09 -18.35 6.52
C ASN A 135 11.65 -17.77 7.82
N THR A 136 11.55 -16.46 8.04
CA THR A 136 12.07 -15.79 9.24
C THR A 136 11.14 -15.97 10.44
N LYS A 137 11.72 -15.79 11.63
CA LYS A 137 10.94 -15.74 12.88
C LYS A 137 10.01 -14.52 12.92
N ALA A 138 10.43 -13.40 12.31
CA ALA A 138 9.65 -12.19 12.23
C ALA A 138 8.35 -12.42 11.44
N PHE A 139 8.41 -13.02 10.26
CA PHE A 139 7.22 -13.36 9.49
C PHE A 139 6.30 -14.34 10.24
N GLY A 140 6.88 -15.40 10.84
CA GLY A 140 6.11 -16.35 11.65
C GLY A 140 5.39 -15.70 12.84
N TRP A 141 5.99 -14.68 13.44
CA TRP A 141 5.35 -13.87 14.48
C TRP A 141 4.24 -12.96 13.91
N LEU A 142 4.50 -12.28 12.79
CA LEU A 142 3.53 -11.40 12.14
C LEU A 142 2.26 -12.16 11.74
N ILE A 143 2.38 -13.33 11.12
CA ILE A 143 1.22 -14.15 10.74
C ILE A 143 0.31 -14.48 11.95
N LYS A 144 0.88 -14.69 13.13
CA LYS A 144 0.14 -15.03 14.35
C LYS A 144 -0.44 -13.80 15.07
N ASN A 145 0.19 -12.65 14.92
CA ASN A 145 -0.06 -11.52 15.82
C ASN A 145 -0.48 -10.22 15.13
N ALA A 146 -0.13 -9.99 13.86
CA ALA A 146 -0.36 -8.70 13.20
C ALA A 146 -1.83 -8.28 13.19
N ALA A 147 -2.76 -9.24 13.06
CA ALA A 147 -4.21 -8.98 13.10
C ALA A 147 -4.68 -8.38 14.45
N LYS A 148 -3.99 -8.63 15.57
CA LYS A 148 -4.29 -8.02 16.86
C LYS A 148 -4.02 -6.52 16.88
N PHE A 149 -3.20 -6.05 15.96
CA PHE A 149 -2.84 -4.65 15.75
C PHE A 149 -3.48 -4.09 14.48
N HIS A 150 -4.47 -4.81 13.92
CA HIS A 150 -5.23 -4.44 12.71
C HIS A 150 -4.41 -4.44 11.42
N PHE A 151 -3.31 -5.20 11.36
CA PHE A 151 -2.53 -5.39 10.13
C PHE A 151 -2.90 -6.69 9.43
N LYS A 152 -2.92 -6.64 8.11
CA LYS A 152 -3.24 -7.74 7.22
C LYS A 152 -2.19 -7.85 6.11
N LEU A 153 -1.77 -9.06 5.81
CA LEU A 153 -0.92 -9.35 4.64
C LEU A 153 -1.73 -9.09 3.36
N SER A 154 -1.25 -8.18 2.50
CA SER A 154 -2.00 -7.75 1.31
C SER A 154 -1.88 -8.73 0.16
N PHE A 155 -0.67 -9.17 -0.17
CA PHE A 155 -0.37 -9.94 -1.36
C PHE A 155 -0.02 -11.39 -0.99
N ILE A 156 -1.05 -12.25 -0.98
CA ILE A 156 -0.94 -13.64 -0.56
C ILE A 156 -0.48 -14.55 -1.70
N LYS A 157 0.00 -15.75 -1.37
CA LYS A 157 0.33 -16.80 -2.35
C LYS A 157 -0.87 -17.16 -3.24
N ASN A 158 -0.56 -17.60 -4.45
CA ASN A 158 -1.55 -18.03 -5.46
C ASN A 158 -2.43 -16.90 -6.01
N ASN A 159 -2.05 -15.64 -5.86
CA ASN A 159 -2.70 -14.56 -6.58
C ASN A 159 -2.34 -14.66 -8.07
N LYS A 160 -3.36 -14.57 -8.94
CA LYS A 160 -3.19 -14.72 -10.39
C LYS A 160 -2.39 -13.58 -11.04
N TYR A 161 -2.46 -12.38 -10.46
CA TYR A 161 -2.00 -11.14 -11.10
C TYR A 161 -0.80 -10.52 -10.40
N ILE A 162 -0.71 -10.63 -9.08
CA ILE A 162 0.30 -9.98 -8.25
C ILE A 162 1.09 -11.06 -7.55
N ASP A 163 2.40 -10.94 -7.56
CA ASP A 163 3.29 -11.88 -6.92
C ASP A 163 3.20 -11.76 -5.39
N TYR A 164 3.57 -12.82 -4.72
CA TYR A 164 3.54 -12.91 -3.27
C TYR A 164 4.58 -12.00 -2.63
N GLU A 165 4.14 -11.15 -1.69
CA GLU A 165 4.99 -10.21 -0.98
C GLU A 165 4.85 -10.39 0.54
N PRO A 166 5.61 -11.29 1.18
CA PRO A 166 5.51 -11.55 2.62
C PRO A 166 5.87 -10.35 3.49
N TRP A 167 6.60 -9.37 2.98
CA TRP A 167 6.98 -8.14 3.67
C TRP A 167 5.87 -7.09 3.67
N HIS A 168 4.89 -7.12 2.73
CA HIS A 168 3.92 -6.05 2.52
C HIS A 168 2.63 -6.24 3.32
N TRP A 169 2.41 -5.34 4.26
CA TRP A 169 1.28 -5.35 5.18
C TRP A 169 0.48 -4.06 5.06
N ARG A 170 -0.84 -4.12 5.28
CA ARG A 170 -1.71 -2.94 5.33
C ARG A 170 -2.46 -2.87 6.64
N TYR A 171 -2.73 -1.64 7.07
CA TYR A 171 -3.51 -1.35 8.27
C TYR A 171 -4.99 -1.18 7.92
N GLU A 172 -5.88 -1.83 8.68
CA GLU A 172 -7.33 -1.74 8.53
C GLU A 172 -8.02 -1.36 9.86
N GLY A 173 -7.33 -0.68 10.78
CA GLY A 173 -7.81 -0.41 12.15
C GLY A 173 -8.55 0.92 12.34
N SER A 174 -8.73 1.74 11.31
CA SER A 174 -9.53 2.96 11.38
C SER A 174 -10.66 2.96 10.35
N ILE A 175 -11.67 3.81 10.58
CA ILE A 175 -12.78 3.97 9.61
C ILE A 175 -12.25 4.44 8.25
N GLU A 176 -11.23 5.30 8.26
CA GLU A 176 -10.62 5.79 7.02
C GLU A 176 -9.90 4.66 6.28
N ALA A 177 -9.09 3.87 6.97
CA ALA A 177 -8.42 2.71 6.38
C ALA A 177 -9.41 1.67 5.82
N LEU A 178 -10.49 1.37 6.55
CA LEU A 178 -11.54 0.46 6.09
C LEU A 178 -12.22 0.96 4.81
N LYS A 179 -12.49 2.26 4.69
CA LYS A 179 -13.07 2.85 3.47
C LYS A 179 -12.10 2.74 2.29
N VAL A 180 -10.81 3.01 2.50
CA VAL A 180 -9.77 2.90 1.47
C VAL A 180 -9.71 1.48 0.91
N PHE A 181 -9.76 0.46 1.77
CA PHE A 181 -9.62 -0.94 1.37
C PHE A 181 -10.95 -1.69 1.17
N GLU A 182 -12.10 -1.01 1.22
CA GLU A 182 -13.40 -1.65 1.04
C GLU A 182 -13.50 -2.44 -0.27
N SER A 183 -13.07 -1.85 -1.39
CA SER A 183 -13.07 -2.51 -2.70
C SER A 183 -12.12 -3.70 -2.76
N SER A 184 -10.98 -3.64 -2.08
CA SER A 184 -10.04 -4.75 -1.97
C SER A 184 -10.64 -5.92 -1.21
N ASN A 185 -11.35 -5.65 -0.11
CA ASN A 185 -11.95 -6.66 0.73
C ASN A 185 -13.17 -7.34 0.07
N ARG A 186 -13.96 -6.60 -0.71
CA ARG A 186 -15.08 -7.16 -1.49
C ARG A 186 -14.62 -8.07 -2.63
N GLY A 187 -13.49 -7.79 -3.26
CA GLY A 187 -12.94 -8.58 -4.36
C GLY A 187 -12.33 -9.94 -3.95
N LEU A 188 -12.16 -10.19 -2.65
CA LEU A 188 -11.67 -11.46 -2.10
C LEU A 188 -12.80 -12.48 -1.83
N GLN A 189 -14.06 -12.11 -2.10
CA GLN A 189 -15.23 -12.97 -1.85
C GLN A 189 -15.74 -13.70 -3.11
N ILE A 190 -14.92 -13.78 -4.18
CA ILE A 190 -15.27 -14.49 -5.43
C ILE A 190 -14.33 -15.65 -5.65
#